data_bd6ae09115d73803837520dcbf82de30
#
_entry.id   bd6ae09115d73803837520dcbf82de30
#
_cell.length_a   1.000
_cell.length_b   1.000
_cell.length_c   1.000
_cell.angle_alpha   90.00
_cell.angle_beta   90.00
_cell.angle_gamma   90.00
#
_symmetry.space_group_name_H-M   'P 1'
#
loop_
_entity.id
_entity.type
_entity.pdbx_description
1 polymer ?
#
loop_
_entity_poly.entity_id
_entity_poly.type
_entity_poly.pdbx_seq_one_letter_code
_entity_poly.pdbx_strand_id
1 'polypeptide(L)'
;MEWIKQLGKLLLVLVLQVLLFNRIQIAGWCFPMVYILFLINLPANLPRWTEMLIGAFVGIIVDVWYSSIGVHMAACVALSFLRPILLHNLVQDVERVTNSVSRLTIGRIEYMKCAITLTFIHHLLVFALEAWSLQNWWLVLLQTLISSMMTLLVILGYDSLKR
;
A
#
# COMPACT_ATOMS: atom_id res chain seq x y z
N MET A 1 17.22 15.48 7.34
CA MET A 1 16.25 15.13 8.41
C MET A 1 14.95 14.47 7.92
N GLU A 2 14.46 14.76 6.71
CA GLU A 2 13.22 14.12 6.18
C GLU A 2 13.35 12.60 5.98
N TRP A 3 14.48 12.13 5.50
CA TRP A 3 14.72 10.67 5.30
C TRP A 3 14.66 9.87 6.60
N ILE A 4 15.13 10.43 7.72
CA ILE A 4 15.04 9.77 9.05
C ILE A 4 13.57 9.62 9.46
N LYS A 5 12.76 10.63 9.21
CA LYS A 5 11.32 10.59 9.49
C LYS A 5 10.62 9.54 8.61
N GLN A 6 11.00 9.41 7.34
CA GLN A 6 10.46 8.41 6.43
C GLN A 6 10.85 6.99 6.86
N LEU A 7 12.12 6.78 7.23
CA LEU A 7 12.58 5.50 7.78
C LEU A 7 11.85 5.14 9.08
N GLY A 8 11.64 6.11 9.99
CA GLY A 8 10.87 5.90 11.21
C GLY A 8 9.42 5.51 10.94
N LYS A 9 8.77 6.13 9.95
CA LYS A 9 7.42 5.76 9.52
C LYS A 9 7.38 4.35 8.93
N LEU A 10 8.34 3.99 8.07
CA LEU A 10 8.45 2.65 7.50
C LEU A 10 8.58 1.61 8.59
N LEU A 11 9.52 1.80 9.52
CA LEU A 11 9.75 0.88 10.64
C LEU A 11 8.47 0.71 11.48
N LEU A 12 7.83 1.83 11.84
CA LEU A 12 6.58 1.80 12.61
C LEU A 12 5.49 1.00 11.90
N VAL A 13 5.27 1.26 10.62
CA VAL A 13 4.22 0.58 9.85
C VAL A 13 4.52 -0.91 9.67
N LEU A 14 5.79 -1.29 9.44
CA LEU A 14 6.19 -2.70 9.36
C LEU A 14 6.06 -3.41 10.70
N VAL A 15 6.45 -2.77 11.80
CA VAL A 15 6.27 -3.33 13.17
C VAL A 15 4.78 -3.53 13.46
N LEU A 16 3.93 -2.54 13.17
CA LEU A 16 2.48 -2.66 13.32
C LEU A 16 1.90 -3.77 12.45
N GLN A 17 2.35 -3.89 11.20
CA GLN A 17 1.95 -4.97 10.30
C GLN A 17 2.23 -6.34 10.93
N VAL A 18 3.47 -6.54 11.38
CA VAL A 18 3.92 -7.83 11.91
C VAL A 18 3.28 -8.18 13.25
N LEU A 19 3.25 -7.23 14.19
CA LEU A 19 2.81 -7.49 15.55
C LEU A 19 1.28 -7.52 15.72
N LEU A 20 0.56 -6.65 14.99
CA LEU A 20 -0.89 -6.50 15.13
C LEU A 20 -1.63 -7.13 13.97
N PHE A 21 -1.35 -6.70 12.74
CA PHE A 21 -2.18 -7.04 11.59
C PHE A 21 -1.99 -8.46 11.09
N ASN A 22 -0.81 -9.06 11.27
CA ASN A 22 -0.61 -10.50 10.99
C ASN A 22 -1.38 -11.41 11.94
N ARG A 23 -1.78 -10.90 13.11
CA ARG A 23 -2.61 -11.64 14.07
C ARG A 23 -4.11 -11.48 13.83
N ILE A 24 -4.50 -10.43 13.08
CA ILE A 24 -5.89 -10.15 12.75
C ILE A 24 -6.24 -10.88 11.43
N GLN A 25 -6.28 -12.20 11.50
CA GLN A 25 -6.87 -13.02 10.45
C GLN A 25 -8.34 -13.26 10.81
N ILE A 26 -9.24 -12.44 10.27
CA ILE A 26 -10.67 -12.64 10.51
C ILE A 26 -11.11 -13.83 9.66
N ALA A 27 -11.41 -14.94 10.34
CA ALA A 27 -11.87 -16.21 9.75
C ALA A 27 -10.92 -16.82 8.71
N GLY A 28 -9.61 -16.48 8.73
CA GLY A 28 -8.64 -16.97 7.75
C GLY A 28 -8.77 -16.37 6.34
N TRP A 29 -9.64 -15.36 6.16
CA TRP A 29 -9.99 -14.81 4.85
C TRP A 29 -9.61 -13.35 4.65
N CYS A 30 -9.38 -12.62 5.73
CA CYS A 30 -9.11 -11.18 5.68
C CYS A 30 -7.69 -10.90 6.16
N PHE A 31 -6.90 -10.25 5.33
CA PHE A 31 -5.51 -9.89 5.60
C PHE A 31 -5.30 -8.38 5.38
N PRO A 32 -5.45 -7.53 6.41
CA PRO A 32 -5.20 -6.11 6.27
C PRO A 32 -3.70 -5.86 6.06
N MET A 33 -3.35 -5.23 4.93
CA MET A 33 -1.96 -4.95 4.53
C MET A 33 -1.65 -3.47 4.72
N VAL A 34 -1.38 -3.07 5.97
CA VAL A 34 -1.22 -1.65 6.34
C VAL A 34 0.10 -1.05 5.83
N TYR A 35 1.11 -1.86 5.54
CA TYR A 35 2.38 -1.38 4.98
C TYR A 35 2.21 -0.62 3.64
N ILE A 36 1.12 -0.83 2.92
CA ILE A 36 0.74 -0.08 1.71
C ILE A 36 0.67 1.43 1.99
N LEU A 37 0.22 1.82 3.20
CA LEU A 37 0.13 3.21 3.62
C LEU A 37 1.46 3.95 3.47
N PHE A 38 2.57 3.28 3.75
CA PHE A 38 3.89 3.85 3.56
C PHE A 38 4.17 4.17 2.09
N LEU A 39 3.89 3.21 1.19
CA LEU A 39 4.11 3.36 -0.25
C LEU A 39 3.21 4.45 -0.84
N ILE A 40 1.94 4.51 -0.44
CA ILE A 40 1.00 5.57 -0.88
C ILE A 40 1.51 6.96 -0.47
N ASN A 41 2.06 7.09 0.74
CA ASN A 41 2.48 8.36 1.32
C ASN A 41 3.93 8.77 0.99
N LEU A 42 4.62 8.08 0.08
CA LEU A 42 5.93 8.51 -0.39
C LEU A 42 5.85 9.93 -1.01
N PRO A 43 6.95 10.70 -1.03
CA PRO A 43 7.01 11.97 -1.73
C PRO A 43 6.61 11.83 -3.20
N ALA A 44 5.88 12.80 -3.75
CA ALA A 44 5.40 12.74 -5.14
C ALA A 44 6.51 13.00 -6.17
N ASN A 45 7.58 13.68 -5.77
CA ASN A 45 8.69 14.06 -6.62
C ASN A 45 9.79 12.98 -6.75
N LEU A 46 9.56 11.77 -6.24
CA LEU A 46 10.51 10.68 -6.39
C LEU A 46 10.54 10.16 -7.81
N PRO A 47 11.73 9.84 -8.37
CA PRO A 47 11.81 9.17 -9.65
C PRO A 47 11.24 7.74 -9.56
N ARG A 48 10.57 7.28 -10.62
CA ARG A 48 9.88 5.96 -10.64
C ARG A 48 10.77 4.80 -10.20
N TRP A 49 12.01 4.77 -10.67
CA TRP A 49 12.92 3.69 -10.31
C TRP A 49 13.21 3.64 -8.80
N THR A 50 13.28 4.79 -8.13
CA THR A 50 13.45 4.87 -6.67
C THR A 50 12.22 4.35 -5.95
N GLU A 51 11.01 4.73 -6.39
CA GLU A 51 9.76 4.20 -5.82
C GLU A 51 9.68 2.68 -5.97
N MET A 52 10.05 2.14 -7.14
CA MET A 52 10.08 0.70 -7.38
C MET A 52 11.10 -0.03 -6.50
N LEU A 53 12.30 0.54 -6.29
CA LEU A 53 13.30 -0.03 -5.38
C LEU A 53 12.82 -0.03 -3.93
N ILE A 54 12.19 1.06 -3.49
CA ILE A 54 11.57 1.14 -2.16
C ILE A 54 10.46 0.09 -2.04
N GLY A 55 9.61 -0.04 -3.05
CA GLY A 55 8.56 -1.06 -3.11
C GLY A 55 9.12 -2.48 -3.03
N ALA A 56 10.17 -2.78 -3.81
CA ALA A 56 10.86 -4.07 -3.76
C ALA A 56 11.40 -4.37 -2.37
N PHE A 57 12.08 -3.41 -1.75
CA PHE A 57 12.64 -3.54 -0.41
C PHE A 57 11.56 -3.82 0.65
N VAL A 58 10.47 -3.05 0.63
CA VAL A 58 9.32 -3.25 1.54
C VAL A 58 8.71 -4.63 1.31
N GLY A 59 8.48 -5.01 0.05
CA GLY A 59 7.89 -6.30 -0.31
C GLY A 59 8.76 -7.48 0.12
N ILE A 60 10.08 -7.42 -0.03
CA ILE A 60 11.01 -8.46 0.44
C ILE A 60 10.90 -8.65 1.95
N ILE A 61 10.88 -7.56 2.72
CA ILE A 61 10.72 -7.64 4.17
C ILE A 61 9.41 -8.37 4.53
N VAL A 62 8.32 -8.01 3.85
CA VAL A 62 7.01 -8.62 4.07
C VAL A 62 7.02 -10.10 3.66
N ASP A 63 7.61 -10.44 2.52
CA ASP A 63 7.72 -11.83 2.04
C ASP A 63 8.47 -12.74 3.03
N VAL A 64 9.53 -12.22 3.67
CA VAL A 64 10.26 -12.95 4.71
C VAL A 64 9.34 -13.30 5.89
N TRP A 65 8.44 -12.40 6.29
CA TRP A 65 7.52 -12.64 7.41
C TRP A 65 6.36 -13.56 7.05
N TYR A 66 5.84 -13.47 5.82
CA TYR A 66 4.74 -14.33 5.36
C TYR A 66 5.23 -15.66 4.81
N SER A 67 6.57 -15.87 4.72
CA SER A 67 7.19 -17.02 4.05
C SER A 67 6.70 -17.20 2.61
N SER A 68 6.36 -16.07 1.96
CA SER A 68 5.95 -16.02 0.57
C SER A 68 7.19 -15.76 -0.31
N ILE A 69 7.17 -16.33 -1.53
CA ILE A 69 8.32 -16.24 -2.45
C ILE A 69 8.06 -15.12 -3.46
N GLY A 70 8.33 -13.86 -3.04
CA GLY A 70 8.29 -12.72 -3.95
C GLY A 70 6.90 -12.21 -4.32
N VAL A 71 5.84 -12.69 -3.71
CA VAL A 71 4.44 -12.27 -3.98
C VAL A 71 4.23 -10.81 -3.59
N HIS A 72 4.58 -10.48 -2.34
CA HIS A 72 4.44 -9.10 -1.84
C HIS A 72 5.45 -8.16 -2.50
N MET A 73 6.66 -8.65 -2.83
CA MET A 73 7.63 -7.88 -3.60
C MET A 73 7.08 -7.50 -4.97
N ALA A 74 6.54 -8.45 -5.72
CA ALA A 74 5.96 -8.18 -7.04
C ALA A 74 4.78 -7.20 -6.96
N ALA A 75 3.89 -7.38 -6.00
CA ALA A 75 2.75 -6.48 -5.79
C ALA A 75 3.17 -5.07 -5.37
N CYS A 76 4.18 -4.93 -4.49
CA CYS A 76 4.72 -3.62 -4.08
C CYS A 76 5.42 -2.89 -5.23
N VAL A 77 6.19 -3.61 -6.06
CA VAL A 77 6.84 -3.04 -7.25
C VAL A 77 5.80 -2.56 -8.25
N ALA A 78 4.77 -3.37 -8.54
CA ALA A 78 3.67 -2.99 -9.43
C ALA A 78 2.91 -1.77 -8.89
N LEU A 79 2.62 -1.73 -7.59
CA LEU A 79 1.97 -0.58 -6.94
C LEU A 79 2.83 0.68 -7.08
N SER A 80 4.14 0.58 -6.80
CA SER A 80 5.08 1.70 -6.91
C SER A 80 5.23 2.20 -8.35
N PHE A 81 5.12 1.32 -9.33
CA PHE A 81 5.10 1.69 -10.75
C PHE A 81 3.82 2.44 -11.14
N LEU A 82 2.65 1.98 -10.65
CA LEU A 82 1.35 2.56 -10.98
C LEU A 82 1.06 3.86 -10.23
N ARG A 83 1.61 4.03 -9.02
CA ARG A 83 1.36 5.17 -8.15
C ARG A 83 1.62 6.54 -8.82
N PRO A 84 2.80 6.83 -9.42
CA PRO A 84 3.03 8.13 -10.05
C PRO A 84 2.10 8.37 -11.24
N ILE A 85 1.69 7.33 -11.97
CA ILE A 85 0.73 7.44 -13.07
C ILE A 85 -0.64 7.88 -12.54
N LEU A 86 -1.10 7.25 -11.45
CA LEU A 86 -2.39 7.60 -10.82
C LEU A 86 -2.36 9.00 -10.21
N LEU A 87 -1.26 9.37 -9.54
CA LEU A 87 -1.11 10.71 -8.98
C LEU A 87 -1.17 11.77 -10.09
N HIS A 88 -0.46 11.58 -11.19
CA HIS A 88 -0.46 12.53 -12.31
C HIS A 88 -1.85 12.67 -12.96
N ASN A 89 -2.62 11.59 -13.02
CA ASN A 89 -3.96 11.61 -13.60
C ASN A 89 -5.04 12.19 -12.67
N LEU A 90 -4.87 12.06 -11.36
CA LEU A 90 -5.89 12.42 -10.37
C LEU A 90 -5.64 13.76 -9.69
N VAL A 91 -4.39 14.21 -9.64
CA VAL A 91 -3.97 15.40 -8.88
C VAL A 91 -3.51 16.47 -9.87
N GLN A 92 -4.17 17.63 -9.82
CA GLN A 92 -3.70 18.80 -10.56
C GLN A 92 -2.41 19.31 -9.92
N ASP A 93 -1.45 19.71 -10.75
CA ASP A 93 -0.17 20.27 -10.31
C ASP A 93 0.61 19.37 -9.32
N VAL A 94 0.53 18.05 -9.50
CA VAL A 94 1.24 17.09 -8.65
C VAL A 94 2.75 17.37 -8.53
N GLU A 95 3.33 17.99 -9.56
CA GLU A 95 4.75 18.38 -9.61
C GLU A 95 5.13 19.39 -8.53
N ARG A 96 4.17 20.16 -8.01
CA ARG A 96 4.36 21.09 -6.90
C ARG A 96 4.37 20.42 -5.53
N VAL A 97 3.97 19.14 -5.47
CA VAL A 97 3.91 18.37 -4.24
C VAL A 97 5.27 17.73 -3.97
N THR A 98 6.15 18.44 -3.30
CA THR A 98 7.50 17.96 -2.94
C THR A 98 7.53 17.10 -1.67
N ASN A 99 6.49 17.19 -0.86
CA ASN A 99 6.35 16.47 0.39
C ASN A 99 5.64 15.12 0.24
N SER A 100 5.53 14.39 1.34
CA SER A 100 4.74 13.16 1.39
C SER A 100 3.31 13.39 0.90
N VAL A 101 2.80 12.47 0.11
CA VAL A 101 1.40 12.48 -0.34
C VAL A 101 0.48 12.24 0.86
N SER A 102 -0.51 13.09 1.03
CA SER A 102 -1.50 13.03 2.09
C SER A 102 -2.72 13.87 1.70
N ARG A 103 -3.82 13.75 2.43
CA ARG A 103 -5.00 14.62 2.20
C ARG A 103 -4.71 16.12 2.35
N LEU A 104 -3.69 16.48 3.15
CA LEU A 104 -3.28 17.87 3.37
C LEU A 104 -2.47 18.44 2.20
N THR A 105 -1.80 17.57 1.42
CA THR A 105 -0.92 17.98 0.32
C THR A 105 -1.62 17.93 -1.03
N ILE A 106 -2.51 16.95 -1.27
CA ILE A 106 -3.17 16.75 -2.57
C ILE A 106 -4.70 16.90 -2.54
N GLY A 107 -5.27 17.16 -1.36
CA GLY A 107 -6.71 17.20 -1.18
C GLY A 107 -7.30 15.87 -0.72
N ARG A 108 -8.46 15.95 -0.04
CA ARG A 108 -9.09 14.77 0.57
C ARG A 108 -9.63 13.80 -0.49
N ILE A 109 -10.28 14.30 -1.51
CA ILE A 109 -10.95 13.48 -2.53
C ILE A 109 -9.91 12.76 -3.38
N GLU A 110 -8.87 13.46 -3.82
CA GLU A 110 -7.77 12.93 -4.62
C GLU A 110 -6.99 11.87 -3.84
N TYR A 111 -6.69 12.15 -2.57
CA TYR A 111 -6.05 11.18 -1.68
C TYR A 111 -6.87 9.91 -1.52
N MET A 112 -8.19 10.03 -1.30
CA MET A 112 -9.08 8.87 -1.18
C MET A 112 -9.14 8.05 -2.47
N LYS A 113 -9.25 8.70 -3.63
CA LYS A 113 -9.22 8.00 -4.92
C LYS A 113 -7.93 7.22 -5.11
N CYS A 114 -6.77 7.85 -4.85
CA CYS A 114 -5.47 7.17 -4.92
C CYS A 114 -5.38 6.00 -3.94
N ALA A 115 -5.76 6.20 -2.68
CA ALA A 115 -5.69 5.18 -1.64
C ALA A 115 -6.59 3.98 -1.96
N ILE A 116 -7.84 4.21 -2.39
CA ILE A 116 -8.78 3.15 -2.75
C ILE A 116 -8.23 2.35 -3.94
N THR A 117 -7.84 3.02 -5.01
CA THR A 117 -7.38 2.37 -6.24
C THR A 117 -6.10 1.56 -6.00
N LEU A 118 -5.10 2.16 -5.35
CA LEU A 118 -3.82 1.49 -5.08
C LEU A 118 -3.98 0.33 -4.11
N THR A 119 -4.77 0.49 -3.05
CA THR A 119 -5.04 -0.59 -2.09
C THR A 119 -5.74 -1.75 -2.77
N PHE A 120 -6.76 -1.50 -3.58
CA PHE A 120 -7.49 -2.54 -4.29
C PHE A 120 -6.59 -3.30 -5.27
N ILE A 121 -5.82 -2.58 -6.10
CA ILE A 121 -4.89 -3.21 -7.06
C ILE A 121 -3.85 -4.06 -6.33
N HIS A 122 -3.30 -3.56 -5.23
CA HIS A 122 -2.30 -4.30 -4.47
C HIS A 122 -2.84 -5.62 -3.91
N HIS A 123 -4.00 -5.59 -3.24
CA HIS A 123 -4.63 -6.81 -2.72
C HIS A 123 -5.01 -7.79 -3.82
N LEU A 124 -5.52 -7.26 -4.94
CA LEU A 124 -5.85 -8.10 -6.10
C LEU A 124 -4.61 -8.83 -6.63
N LEU A 125 -3.48 -8.13 -6.76
CA LEU A 125 -2.22 -8.73 -7.20
C LEU A 125 -1.71 -9.78 -6.23
N VAL A 126 -1.72 -9.50 -4.92
CA VAL A 126 -1.27 -10.46 -3.91
C VAL A 126 -2.11 -11.72 -3.98
N PHE A 127 -3.44 -11.62 -3.87
CA PHE A 127 -4.31 -12.80 -3.85
C PHE A 127 -4.35 -13.53 -5.19
N ALA A 128 -4.22 -12.84 -6.32
CA ALA A 128 -4.11 -13.47 -7.62
C ALA A 128 -2.81 -14.27 -7.77
N LEU A 129 -1.70 -13.75 -7.27
CA LEU A 129 -0.40 -14.44 -7.27
C LEU A 129 -0.38 -15.61 -6.29
N GLU A 130 -0.99 -15.47 -5.11
CA GLU A 130 -1.10 -16.56 -4.13
C GLU A 130 -2.00 -17.70 -4.59
N ALA A 131 -3.08 -17.39 -5.32
CA ALA A 131 -4.04 -18.38 -5.75
C ALA A 131 -3.47 -19.40 -6.76
N TRP A 132 -2.38 -19.10 -7.50
CA TRP A 132 -1.74 -19.95 -8.52
C TRP A 132 -2.70 -20.63 -9.50
N SER A 133 -4.00 -20.39 -9.36
CA SER A 133 -5.08 -21.02 -10.14
C SER A 133 -6.27 -20.08 -10.25
N LEU A 134 -6.78 -19.92 -11.45
CA LEU A 134 -7.98 -19.13 -11.72
C LEU A 134 -9.29 -19.93 -11.46
N GLN A 135 -9.20 -21.12 -10.91
CA GLN A 135 -10.38 -21.99 -10.67
C GLN A 135 -11.39 -21.35 -9.71
N ASN A 136 -10.91 -20.57 -8.73
CA ASN A 136 -11.75 -19.92 -7.72
C ASN A 136 -11.59 -18.40 -7.74
N TRP A 137 -11.57 -17.79 -8.92
CA TRP A 137 -11.35 -16.33 -9.09
C TRP A 137 -12.32 -15.47 -8.29
N TRP A 138 -13.54 -15.94 -8.05
CA TRP A 138 -14.53 -15.24 -7.24
C TRP A 138 -14.10 -15.15 -5.76
N LEU A 139 -13.39 -16.15 -5.23
CA LEU A 139 -12.80 -16.10 -3.88
C LEU A 139 -11.70 -15.06 -3.82
N VAL A 140 -10.84 -14.98 -4.84
CA VAL A 140 -9.80 -13.93 -4.95
C VAL A 140 -10.43 -12.54 -4.91
N LEU A 141 -11.52 -12.32 -5.66
CA LEU A 141 -12.24 -11.05 -5.63
C LEU A 141 -12.85 -10.75 -4.26
N LEU A 142 -13.47 -11.74 -3.63
CA LEU A 142 -14.08 -11.57 -2.30
C LEU A 142 -13.01 -11.23 -1.23
N GLN A 143 -11.89 -11.97 -1.22
CA GLN A 143 -10.76 -11.68 -0.34
C GLN A 143 -10.18 -10.29 -0.59
N THR A 144 -10.03 -9.91 -1.86
CA THR A 144 -9.56 -8.58 -2.27
C THR A 144 -10.47 -7.49 -1.72
N LEU A 145 -11.78 -7.62 -1.90
CA LEU A 145 -12.75 -6.62 -1.43
C LEU A 145 -12.72 -6.47 0.09
N ILE A 146 -12.83 -7.57 0.82
CA ILE A 146 -12.87 -7.54 2.29
C ILE A 146 -11.56 -7.00 2.86
N SER A 147 -10.41 -7.51 2.40
CA SER A 147 -9.09 -7.09 2.88
C SER A 147 -8.78 -5.64 2.53
N SER A 148 -9.18 -5.19 1.33
CA SER A 148 -9.04 -3.79 0.93
C SER A 148 -9.88 -2.86 1.79
N MET A 149 -11.13 -3.22 2.09
CA MET A 149 -11.99 -2.43 2.98
C MET A 149 -11.38 -2.27 4.38
N MET A 150 -10.86 -3.36 4.97
CA MET A 150 -10.21 -3.33 6.27
C MET A 150 -8.95 -2.46 6.26
N THR A 151 -8.12 -2.62 5.23
CA THR A 151 -6.91 -1.80 5.06
C THR A 151 -7.27 -0.32 4.90
N LEU A 152 -8.28 0.00 4.11
CA LEU A 152 -8.75 1.38 3.91
C LEU A 152 -9.29 1.99 5.20
N LEU A 153 -10.03 1.25 6.03
CA LEU A 153 -10.47 1.73 7.34
C LEU A 153 -9.28 2.16 8.21
N VAL A 154 -8.20 1.38 8.21
CA VAL A 154 -6.97 1.72 8.96
C VAL A 154 -6.29 2.95 8.35
N ILE A 155 -6.17 3.02 7.01
CA ILE A 155 -5.55 4.16 6.30
C ILE A 155 -6.33 5.45 6.59
N LEU A 156 -7.63 5.43 6.47
CA LEU A 156 -8.50 6.59 6.73
C LEU A 156 -8.50 6.99 8.21
N GLY A 157 -8.49 6.01 9.12
CA GLY A 157 -8.34 6.22 10.55
C GLY A 157 -7.02 6.93 10.87
N TYR A 158 -5.90 6.42 10.35
CA TYR A 158 -4.59 7.05 10.52
C TYR A 158 -4.55 8.48 9.94
N ASP A 159 -5.13 8.67 8.76
CA ASP A 159 -5.14 9.99 8.12
C ASP A 159 -6.03 10.99 8.88
N SER A 160 -7.10 10.54 9.53
CA SER A 160 -7.97 11.39 10.36
C SER A 160 -7.27 11.92 11.61
N LEU A 161 -6.27 11.20 12.13
CA LEU A 161 -5.46 11.61 13.29
C LEU A 161 -4.42 12.68 12.95
N LYS A 162 -4.09 12.85 11.67
CA LYS A 162 -3.24 13.95 11.20
C LYS A 162 -4.07 15.23 11.09
N ARG A 163 -4.05 16.04 12.13
CA ARG A 163 -4.57 17.43 12.12
C ARG A 163 -3.49 18.40 11.73
#